data_0ec726607e1cd13fe3542fa00ced1638
#
_entry.id   0ec726607e1cd13fe3542fa00ced1638
#
_cell.length_a   1.000
_cell.length_b   1.000
_cell.length_c   1.000
_cell.angle_alpha   90.00
_cell.angle_beta   90.00
_cell.angle_gamma   90.00
#
_symmetry.space_group_name_H-M   'P 1'
#
loop_
_entity.id
_entity.type
_entity.pdbx_description
1 polymer ?
#
loop_
_entity_poly.entity_id
_entity_poly.type
_entity_poly.pdbx_seq_one_letter_code
_entity_poly.pdbx_strand_id
1 'polypeptide(L)'
;MQIKSTQEAAPAAKSTPAAPASGAAAPMATPLVPEVKIEMPTPVVPDAGPRLTEFLDLATLQDIQDALAMVAQVKANILDVHGQPITQPTVSERFSTRSAAIAAARKQKGDHDLDQPFSAPIVVNGVKLGTMVMEPAKAAPIKTSQVNKLAKKLNVPAEGVRRVIDAMNEEGVGQRTASVQFLYLLANALGRLCTQEMQLRQRIQELSAMFNISTMLSGTRGLQQILDRITRGVAEAMRVKSCSIRLLDEHRDELVIKSVYGLSEQYLKKGPVTVGMSTIDRTALQGQWVYIGDMGTDERVIYPHEAKREGIVSSLVMGMLYKERPIGVLRVYTADVHQFSEFEVKLLQSIASQAAVAIENARLQEEALEKDRLERQVQIAAEVQRRMMPARPPQVKGFDIAALYVPCFELGGDFYDFIPLGDHSLGLTIADVVGKGLPASLLMSSVRAAMRAQADNVYDLDEIVARVNKSMSMDMRSNEFITLWYGVMDYRNYQLTYCNAGHEPPILIRNGGKEIRELSTGGMVIGVDPEQRYDKDVVDLKKGDVIWIYTDGVPDAMNYQGEKFGKTRMRDALLRYIKEPAEQICRQMLWETRRFVGLNRRTDDTTIVVIKVTE
;
A
#
# COMPACT_ATOMS: atom_id res chain seq x y z
N MET A 1 -20.88 38.29 -9.06
CA MET A 1 -21.95 37.50 -9.69
C MET A 1 -22.44 36.52 -8.63
N GLN A 2 -23.61 36.78 -8.08
CA GLN A 2 -24.23 36.08 -6.96
C GLN A 2 -24.74 34.72 -7.43
N ILE A 3 -24.55 33.67 -6.62
CA ILE A 3 -25.33 32.44 -6.71
C ILE A 3 -25.92 32.15 -5.32
N LYS A 4 -27.24 32.06 -5.32
CA LYS A 4 -28.16 31.88 -4.19
C LYS A 4 -28.06 30.46 -3.61
N SER A 5 -28.10 30.40 -2.29
CA SER A 5 -28.47 29.25 -1.47
C SER A 5 -29.96 28.93 -1.59
N THR A 6 -30.32 27.66 -1.76
CA THR A 6 -31.67 27.14 -1.50
C THR A 6 -31.55 26.01 -0.46
N GLN A 7 -32.10 26.30 0.71
CA GLN A 7 -32.49 25.30 1.71
C GLN A 7 -33.79 24.65 1.27
N GLU A 8 -33.88 23.35 1.40
CA GLU A 8 -35.15 22.63 1.40
C GLU A 8 -35.31 21.79 2.65
N ALA A 9 -36.50 21.88 3.22
CA ALA A 9 -36.91 21.46 4.54
C ALA A 9 -37.34 19.98 4.60
N ALA A 10 -37.15 19.39 5.79
CA ALA A 10 -37.66 18.08 6.17
C ALA A 10 -39.17 18.10 6.48
N PRO A 11 -39.93 17.05 6.19
CA PRO A 11 -41.30 16.93 6.70
C PRO A 11 -41.40 16.09 7.98
N ALA A 12 -42.35 16.51 8.78
CA ALA A 12 -42.70 16.15 10.13
C ALA A 12 -43.24 14.72 10.34
N ALA A 13 -43.05 14.28 11.59
CA ALA A 13 -43.63 13.09 12.20
C ALA A 13 -45.15 13.09 12.25
N LYS A 14 -45.79 11.93 12.06
CA LYS A 14 -47.18 11.67 12.38
C LYS A 14 -47.35 10.64 13.48
N SER A 15 -48.18 11.05 14.40
CA SER A 15 -48.66 10.48 15.65
C SER A 15 -49.29 9.10 15.58
N THR A 16 -49.04 8.32 16.60
CA THR A 16 -49.74 7.10 17.07
C THR A 16 -51.17 7.40 17.56
N PRO A 17 -52.11 6.50 17.40
CA PRO A 17 -53.30 6.47 18.27
C PRO A 17 -53.34 5.25 19.21
N ALA A 18 -54.00 5.49 20.33
CA ALA A 18 -54.10 4.69 21.54
C ALA A 18 -54.93 3.40 21.41
N ALA A 19 -54.67 2.48 22.34
CA ALA A 19 -55.43 1.26 22.61
C ALA A 19 -56.77 1.54 23.31
N PRO A 20 -57.76 0.66 23.16
CA PRO A 20 -58.81 0.53 24.16
C PRO A 20 -58.76 -0.82 24.92
N ALA A 21 -59.29 -0.78 26.13
CA ALA A 21 -59.23 -1.73 27.18
C ALA A 21 -60.22 -2.89 27.11
N SER A 22 -59.82 -3.99 27.77
CA SER A 22 -60.60 -5.00 28.53
C SER A 22 -61.92 -5.57 27.99
N GLY A 23 -61.89 -6.89 27.77
CA GLY A 23 -63.08 -7.74 27.64
C GLY A 23 -62.74 -9.16 28.13
N ALA A 24 -63.60 -9.68 28.97
CA ALA A 24 -63.49 -10.86 29.82
C ALA A 24 -63.25 -12.20 29.11
N ALA A 25 -62.60 -13.12 29.81
CA ALA A 25 -62.28 -14.46 29.41
C ALA A 25 -63.50 -15.41 29.32
N ALA A 26 -63.55 -16.19 28.22
CA ALA A 26 -64.30 -17.47 28.16
C ALA A 26 -63.28 -18.61 27.91
N PRO A 27 -63.52 -19.85 28.40
CA PRO A 27 -62.56 -20.92 28.32
C PRO A 27 -62.44 -21.48 26.90
N MET A 28 -61.25 -21.38 26.31
CA MET A 28 -60.95 -21.96 25.00
C MET A 28 -60.71 -23.46 25.10
N ALA A 29 -61.44 -24.18 24.30
CA ALA A 29 -61.27 -25.59 24.00
C ALA A 29 -59.85 -25.85 23.44
N THR A 30 -59.22 -26.92 23.88
CA THR A 30 -57.93 -27.44 23.38
C THR A 30 -58.04 -27.72 21.87
N PRO A 31 -57.19 -27.15 21.02
CA PRO A 31 -57.17 -27.53 19.62
C PRO A 31 -56.50 -28.89 19.46
N LEU A 32 -57.21 -29.82 18.85
CA LEU A 32 -56.68 -31.04 18.25
C LEU A 32 -55.54 -30.68 17.31
N VAL A 33 -54.32 -31.16 17.62
CA VAL A 33 -53.14 -31.02 16.75
C VAL A 33 -53.42 -31.86 15.51
N PRO A 34 -53.39 -31.28 14.29
CA PRO A 34 -53.56 -32.06 13.06
C PRO A 34 -52.35 -33.00 12.92
N GLU A 35 -52.61 -34.26 12.58
CA GLU A 35 -51.61 -35.22 12.11
C GLU A 35 -50.94 -34.68 10.86
N VAL A 36 -49.78 -34.05 11.05
CA VAL A 36 -48.91 -33.67 9.93
C VAL A 36 -48.18 -34.94 9.49
N LYS A 37 -48.65 -35.56 8.40
CA LYS A 37 -47.87 -36.52 7.64
C LYS A 37 -46.67 -35.78 7.06
N ILE A 38 -45.52 -35.85 7.72
CA ILE A 38 -44.26 -35.37 7.17
C ILE A 38 -43.79 -36.42 6.17
N GLU A 39 -44.15 -36.24 4.89
CA GLU A 39 -43.46 -36.90 3.77
C GLU A 39 -42.06 -36.29 3.67
N MET A 40 -41.08 -36.92 4.28
CA MET A 40 -39.67 -36.57 4.12
C MET A 40 -39.19 -37.07 2.75
N PRO A 41 -38.53 -36.24 1.95
CA PRO A 41 -37.92 -36.73 0.71
C PRO A 41 -36.91 -37.84 1.07
N THR A 42 -36.98 -38.98 0.38
CA THR A 42 -36.04 -40.10 0.52
C THR A 42 -34.63 -39.59 0.25
N PRO A 43 -33.69 -39.65 1.21
CA PRO A 43 -32.34 -39.19 1.00
C PRO A 43 -31.62 -40.05 -0.04
N VAL A 44 -30.95 -39.38 -0.98
CA VAL A 44 -30.14 -40.03 -2.03
C VAL A 44 -28.97 -40.74 -1.34
N VAL A 45 -28.78 -42.02 -1.58
CA VAL A 45 -27.62 -42.81 -1.16
C VAL A 45 -26.65 -42.87 -2.34
N PRO A 46 -25.52 -42.17 -2.34
CA PRO A 46 -24.53 -42.28 -3.42
C PRO A 46 -23.65 -43.52 -3.19
N ASP A 47 -23.39 -44.30 -4.24
CA ASP A 47 -22.51 -45.48 -4.21
C ASP A 47 -21.05 -45.17 -3.84
N ALA A 48 -20.63 -43.91 -3.91
CA ALA A 48 -19.30 -43.41 -3.54
C ALA A 48 -19.40 -42.07 -2.80
N GLY A 49 -20.21 -41.97 -1.75
CA GLY A 49 -20.38 -40.76 -0.94
C GLY A 49 -19.42 -40.69 0.25
N PRO A 50 -19.28 -39.49 0.86
CA PRO A 50 -18.46 -39.31 2.05
C PRO A 50 -19.01 -40.16 3.21
N ARG A 51 -18.10 -40.72 4.02
CA ARG A 51 -18.46 -41.56 5.17
C ARG A 51 -18.55 -40.73 6.45
N LEU A 52 -19.40 -41.14 7.37
CA LEU A 52 -19.56 -40.48 8.68
C LEU A 52 -18.23 -40.37 9.45
N THR A 53 -17.37 -41.38 9.32
CA THR A 53 -16.03 -41.46 9.92
C THR A 53 -15.01 -40.50 9.33
N GLU A 54 -15.30 -39.87 8.19
CA GLU A 54 -14.45 -38.82 7.60
C GLU A 54 -14.64 -37.50 8.32
N PHE A 55 -15.79 -37.29 8.95
CA PHE A 55 -16.13 -36.03 9.64
C PHE A 55 -15.96 -36.13 11.16
N LEU A 56 -16.34 -37.27 11.75
CA LEU A 56 -16.22 -37.53 13.19
C LEU A 56 -15.42 -38.79 13.41
N ASP A 57 -14.45 -38.76 14.30
CA ASP A 57 -13.67 -39.94 14.65
C ASP A 57 -14.53 -40.99 15.38
N LEU A 58 -14.09 -42.24 15.28
CA LEU A 58 -14.81 -43.38 15.81
C LEU A 58 -15.02 -43.29 17.35
N ALA A 59 -14.05 -42.70 18.06
CA ALA A 59 -14.13 -42.54 19.52
C ALA A 59 -15.23 -41.54 19.89
N THR A 60 -15.32 -40.41 19.15
CA THR A 60 -16.37 -39.41 19.33
C THR A 60 -17.76 -39.99 19.03
N LEU A 61 -17.91 -40.77 17.95
CA LEU A 61 -19.17 -41.42 17.60
C LEU A 61 -19.58 -42.42 18.67
N GLN A 62 -18.64 -43.25 19.17
CA GLN A 62 -18.87 -44.20 20.25
C GLN A 62 -19.26 -43.50 21.56
N ASP A 63 -18.57 -42.43 21.91
CA ASP A 63 -18.84 -41.62 23.11
C ASP A 63 -20.22 -40.96 23.08
N ILE A 64 -20.70 -40.52 21.91
CA ILE A 64 -22.06 -39.99 21.74
C ILE A 64 -23.08 -41.10 21.88
N GLN A 65 -22.85 -42.24 21.25
CA GLN A 65 -23.71 -43.42 21.35
C GLN A 65 -23.81 -43.92 22.79
N ASP A 66 -22.70 -44.05 23.50
CA ASP A 66 -22.65 -44.52 24.88
C ASP A 66 -23.38 -43.56 25.83
N ALA A 67 -23.19 -42.26 25.63
CA ALA A 67 -23.91 -41.24 26.39
C ALA A 67 -25.42 -41.31 26.14
N LEU A 68 -25.84 -41.56 24.89
CA LEU A 68 -27.22 -41.79 24.51
C LEU A 68 -27.79 -43.02 25.20
N ALA A 69 -27.11 -44.16 25.06
CA ALA A 69 -27.55 -45.42 25.62
C ALA A 69 -27.72 -45.34 27.15
N MET A 70 -26.81 -44.64 27.82
CA MET A 70 -26.89 -44.38 29.26
C MET A 70 -28.04 -43.48 29.67
N VAL A 71 -28.27 -42.39 28.90
CA VAL A 71 -29.31 -41.40 29.24
C VAL A 71 -30.70 -41.95 28.94
N ALA A 72 -30.89 -42.52 27.75
CA ALA A 72 -32.18 -43.07 27.34
C ALA A 72 -32.44 -44.51 27.87
N GLN A 73 -31.43 -45.13 28.46
CA GLN A 73 -31.46 -46.55 28.92
C GLN A 73 -31.88 -47.51 27.81
N VAL A 74 -31.36 -47.34 26.64
CA VAL A 74 -31.66 -48.06 25.41
C VAL A 74 -30.40 -48.72 24.88
N LYS A 75 -30.57 -49.77 24.09
CA LYS A 75 -29.49 -50.26 23.24
C LYS A 75 -29.42 -49.37 21.99
N ALA A 76 -28.27 -48.76 21.73
CA ALA A 76 -28.07 -47.88 20.60
C ALA A 76 -26.93 -48.40 19.70
N ASN A 77 -27.03 -48.11 18.41
CA ASN A 77 -26.00 -48.39 17.42
C ASN A 77 -26.03 -47.36 16.29
N ILE A 78 -24.85 -47.03 15.76
CA ILE A 78 -24.72 -46.19 14.59
C ILE A 78 -24.27 -47.06 13.43
N LEU A 79 -25.06 -47.06 12.37
CA LEU A 79 -24.84 -47.85 11.16
C LEU A 79 -24.38 -46.93 10.02
N ASP A 80 -23.60 -47.47 9.11
CA ASP A 80 -23.25 -46.79 7.86
C ASP A 80 -24.44 -46.72 6.86
N VAL A 81 -24.19 -46.24 5.65
CA VAL A 81 -25.22 -46.17 4.60
C VAL A 81 -25.68 -47.51 4.09
N HIS A 82 -24.87 -48.57 4.29
CA HIS A 82 -25.15 -49.93 3.89
C HIS A 82 -25.74 -50.77 5.04
N GLY A 83 -25.97 -50.17 6.21
CA GLY A 83 -26.51 -50.85 7.38
C GLY A 83 -25.49 -51.62 8.21
N GLN A 84 -24.20 -51.44 7.94
CA GLN A 84 -23.13 -52.05 8.74
C GLN A 84 -22.82 -51.20 9.97
N PRO A 85 -22.57 -51.83 11.16
CA PRO A 85 -22.27 -51.07 12.37
C PRO A 85 -20.92 -50.36 12.27
N ILE A 86 -20.94 -49.05 12.47
CA ILE A 86 -19.73 -48.18 12.56
C ILE A 86 -19.18 -48.24 14.00
N THR A 87 -20.07 -48.25 14.99
CA THR A 87 -19.73 -48.29 16.42
C THR A 87 -20.06 -49.66 17.03
N GLN A 88 -19.44 -49.94 18.15
CA GLN A 88 -19.82 -51.17 18.91
C GLN A 88 -21.15 -50.93 19.61
N PRO A 89 -22.10 -51.93 19.57
CA PRO A 89 -23.38 -51.79 20.23
C PRO A 89 -23.22 -51.56 21.73
N THR A 90 -23.73 -50.43 22.21
CA THR A 90 -23.71 -50.14 23.65
C THR A 90 -24.88 -50.80 24.35
N VAL A 91 -24.56 -51.64 25.31
CA VAL A 91 -25.56 -52.31 26.17
C VAL A 91 -25.27 -51.88 27.60
N SER A 92 -26.24 -51.22 28.27
CA SER A 92 -26.08 -50.91 29.68
C SER A 92 -26.20 -52.27 30.49
N GLU A 93 -25.34 -52.49 31.48
CA GLU A 93 -25.35 -53.69 32.33
C GLU A 93 -26.73 -53.96 32.95
N ARG A 94 -27.51 -52.92 33.24
CA ARG A 94 -28.88 -52.99 33.70
C ARG A 94 -29.86 -53.40 32.60
N PHE A 95 -29.55 -53.19 31.35
CA PHE A 95 -30.38 -53.55 30.20
C PHE A 95 -30.28 -55.05 29.91
N SER A 96 -29.08 -55.60 29.95
CA SER A 96 -28.88 -57.05 29.67
C SER A 96 -29.64 -57.97 30.63
N THR A 97 -29.68 -57.66 31.94
CA THR A 97 -30.41 -58.45 32.96
C THR A 97 -31.91 -58.23 32.86
N ARG A 98 -32.37 -57.07 32.51
CA ARG A 98 -33.78 -56.68 32.45
C ARG A 98 -34.45 -57.07 31.14
N SER A 99 -33.72 -56.98 30.02
CA SER A 99 -34.14 -57.35 28.67
C SER A 99 -34.51 -58.85 28.61
N ALA A 100 -33.75 -59.74 29.25
CA ALA A 100 -34.06 -61.15 29.35
C ALA A 100 -35.35 -61.41 30.14
N ALA A 101 -35.57 -60.68 31.23
CA ALA A 101 -36.80 -60.80 32.04
C ALA A 101 -38.04 -60.25 31.33
N ILE A 102 -37.88 -59.14 30.56
CA ILE A 102 -38.97 -58.54 29.79
C ILE A 102 -39.31 -59.37 28.56
N ALA A 103 -38.32 -59.92 27.85
CA ALA A 103 -38.58 -60.87 26.76
C ALA A 103 -39.32 -62.13 27.20
N ALA A 104 -39.02 -62.68 28.39
CA ALA A 104 -39.72 -63.77 28.97
C ALA A 104 -41.18 -63.43 29.35
N ALA A 105 -41.42 -62.24 29.91
CA ALA A 105 -42.74 -61.73 30.27
C ALA A 105 -43.64 -61.41 29.08
N ARG A 106 -43.03 -60.88 27.97
CA ARG A 106 -43.72 -60.52 26.72
C ARG A 106 -44.12 -61.71 25.87
N LYS A 107 -43.35 -62.78 25.87
CA LYS A 107 -43.72 -64.05 25.25
C LYS A 107 -45.05 -64.59 25.79
N GLN A 108 -45.45 -64.26 27.03
CA GLN A 108 -46.72 -64.61 27.62
C GLN A 108 -47.91 -63.71 27.26
N LYS A 109 -47.70 -62.53 26.71
CA LYS A 109 -48.78 -61.51 26.47
C LYS A 109 -49.13 -61.24 25.02
N GLY A 110 -48.47 -61.85 24.03
CA GLY A 110 -48.86 -61.70 22.60
C GLY A 110 -48.72 -60.31 21.95
N ASP A 111 -47.95 -59.43 22.54
CA ASP A 111 -47.84 -58.04 22.10
C ASP A 111 -46.58 -57.87 21.15
N HIS A 112 -46.79 -58.14 19.84
CA HIS A 112 -45.71 -58.20 18.84
C HIS A 112 -45.31 -56.83 18.21
N ASP A 113 -46.05 -55.77 18.54
CA ASP A 113 -45.84 -54.47 17.82
C ASP A 113 -44.84 -53.54 18.52
N LEU A 114 -44.31 -53.90 19.66
CA LEU A 114 -43.34 -53.08 20.41
C LEU A 114 -41.88 -53.50 20.26
N ASP A 115 -41.57 -54.54 19.47
CA ASP A 115 -40.22 -55.12 19.37
C ASP A 115 -39.39 -54.61 18.16
N GLN A 116 -39.93 -53.73 17.32
CA GLN A 116 -39.17 -53.20 16.21
C GLN A 116 -38.23 -52.07 16.64
N PRO A 117 -36.95 -52.11 16.25
CA PRO A 117 -36.01 -51.01 16.52
C PRO A 117 -36.41 -49.72 15.80
N PHE A 118 -36.25 -48.60 16.47
CA PHE A 118 -36.43 -47.27 15.88
C PHE A 118 -35.16 -46.86 15.14
N SER A 119 -35.29 -46.23 13.98
CA SER A 119 -34.15 -45.74 13.19
C SER A 119 -34.37 -44.30 12.71
N ALA A 120 -33.32 -43.53 12.71
CA ALA A 120 -33.30 -42.17 12.11
C ALA A 120 -32.06 -41.99 11.23
N PRO A 121 -32.20 -41.43 10.04
CA PRO A 121 -31.07 -41.16 9.14
C PRO A 121 -30.25 -39.98 9.66
N ILE A 122 -28.94 -40.09 9.58
CA ILE A 122 -27.99 -39.00 9.79
C ILE A 122 -27.74 -38.39 8.42
N VAL A 123 -28.22 -37.14 8.22
CA VAL A 123 -28.20 -36.45 6.92
C VAL A 123 -27.35 -35.17 7.03
N VAL A 124 -26.46 -34.97 6.08
CA VAL A 124 -25.63 -33.76 5.93
C VAL A 124 -25.81 -33.24 4.52
N ASN A 125 -26.22 -31.96 4.35
CA ASN A 125 -26.46 -31.34 3.07
C ASN A 125 -27.33 -32.17 2.10
N GLY A 126 -28.36 -32.86 2.65
CA GLY A 126 -29.26 -33.71 1.86
C GLY A 126 -28.75 -35.11 1.55
N VAL A 127 -27.49 -35.42 1.89
CA VAL A 127 -26.87 -36.74 1.70
C VAL A 127 -26.94 -37.55 2.99
N LYS A 128 -27.40 -38.81 2.91
CA LYS A 128 -27.43 -39.73 4.05
C LYS A 128 -26.01 -40.28 4.29
N LEU A 129 -25.45 -40.06 5.48
CA LEU A 129 -24.13 -40.55 5.89
C LEU A 129 -24.17 -41.78 6.78
N GLY A 130 -25.33 -42.09 7.34
CA GLY A 130 -25.52 -43.23 8.21
C GLY A 130 -26.91 -43.28 8.80
N THR A 131 -27.13 -44.22 9.73
CA THR A 131 -28.41 -44.41 10.42
C THR A 131 -28.17 -44.67 11.90
N MET A 132 -28.84 -43.93 12.77
CA MET A 132 -28.87 -44.22 14.19
C MET A 132 -30.03 -45.17 14.49
N VAL A 133 -29.75 -46.24 15.20
CA VAL A 133 -30.74 -47.27 15.56
C VAL A 133 -30.82 -47.36 17.08
N MET A 134 -32.05 -47.51 17.59
CA MET A 134 -32.34 -47.59 19.01
C MET A 134 -33.39 -48.69 19.30
N GLU A 135 -33.10 -49.62 20.20
CA GLU A 135 -34.06 -50.60 20.69
C GLU A 135 -34.73 -50.08 21.98
N PRO A 136 -36.06 -49.99 22.02
CA PRO A 136 -36.80 -49.46 23.19
C PRO A 136 -36.64 -50.32 24.46
N ALA A 137 -36.52 -49.62 25.58
CA ALA A 137 -36.52 -50.27 26.91
C ALA A 137 -37.41 -49.48 27.88
N LYS A 138 -37.97 -50.15 28.94
CA LYS A 138 -38.71 -49.44 29.99
C LYS A 138 -37.73 -48.56 30.81
N ALA A 139 -38.12 -47.35 31.01
CA ALA A 139 -37.29 -46.32 31.60
C ALA A 139 -37.18 -46.35 33.11
N ALA A 140 -35.99 -46.07 33.64
CA ALA A 140 -35.74 -45.75 35.03
C ALA A 140 -35.45 -44.23 35.17
N PRO A 141 -35.58 -43.63 36.36
CA PRO A 141 -35.36 -42.20 36.55
C PRO A 141 -33.93 -41.80 36.20
N ILE A 142 -33.80 -40.78 35.32
CA ILE A 142 -32.54 -40.33 34.72
C ILE A 142 -31.93 -39.23 35.58
N LYS A 143 -30.62 -39.28 35.79
CA LYS A 143 -29.90 -38.25 36.55
C LYS A 143 -29.71 -36.99 35.67
N THR A 144 -30.10 -35.82 36.17
CA THR A 144 -29.98 -34.53 35.50
C THR A 144 -28.54 -34.24 34.98
N SER A 145 -27.51 -34.72 35.69
CA SER A 145 -26.10 -34.56 35.27
C SER A 145 -25.76 -35.27 33.95
N GLN A 146 -26.42 -36.40 33.67
CA GLN A 146 -26.22 -37.19 32.45
C GLN A 146 -26.87 -36.51 31.25
N VAL A 147 -28.09 -35.96 31.45
CA VAL A 147 -28.78 -35.16 30.43
C VAL A 147 -27.95 -33.92 30.02
N ASN A 148 -27.42 -33.20 31.01
CA ASN A 148 -26.57 -32.04 30.76
C ASN A 148 -25.26 -32.39 30.02
N LYS A 149 -24.66 -33.55 30.34
CA LYS A 149 -23.44 -34.02 29.65
C LYS A 149 -23.72 -34.38 28.19
N LEU A 150 -24.84 -35.05 27.91
CA LEU A 150 -25.27 -35.36 26.53
C LEU A 150 -25.60 -34.10 25.75
N ALA A 151 -26.39 -33.19 26.34
CA ALA A 151 -26.75 -31.91 25.72
C ALA A 151 -25.52 -31.08 25.32
N LYS A 152 -24.50 -31.04 26.20
CA LYS A 152 -23.23 -30.35 25.91
C LYS A 152 -22.46 -31.01 24.77
N LYS A 153 -22.37 -32.35 24.72
CA LYS A 153 -21.69 -33.10 23.64
C LYS A 153 -22.35 -32.86 22.26
N LEU A 154 -23.67 -32.77 22.25
CA LEU A 154 -24.45 -32.58 21.01
C LEU A 154 -24.69 -31.12 20.64
N ASN A 155 -24.21 -30.19 21.45
CA ASN A 155 -24.44 -28.74 21.28
C ASN A 155 -25.94 -28.40 21.11
N VAL A 156 -26.80 -29.00 21.97
CA VAL A 156 -28.25 -28.79 22.00
C VAL A 156 -28.70 -28.30 23.38
N PRO A 157 -29.83 -27.56 23.49
CA PRO A 157 -30.35 -27.12 24.77
C PRO A 157 -30.74 -28.31 25.68
N ALA A 158 -30.20 -28.35 26.90
CA ALA A 158 -30.45 -29.44 27.86
C ALA A 158 -31.93 -29.61 28.22
N GLU A 159 -32.69 -28.52 28.21
CA GLU A 159 -34.14 -28.53 28.49
C GLU A 159 -34.94 -29.24 27.40
N GLY A 160 -34.51 -29.07 26.11
CA GLY A 160 -35.13 -29.81 24.99
C GLY A 160 -34.90 -31.31 25.10
N VAL A 161 -33.67 -31.73 25.43
CA VAL A 161 -33.32 -33.13 25.66
C VAL A 161 -34.12 -33.70 26.82
N ARG A 162 -34.26 -32.94 27.93
CA ARG A 162 -34.99 -33.34 29.11
C ARG A 162 -36.47 -33.56 28.84
N ARG A 163 -37.16 -32.61 28.17
CA ARG A 163 -38.60 -32.74 27.84
C ARG A 163 -38.89 -33.99 27.02
N VAL A 164 -38.07 -34.31 26.06
CA VAL A 164 -38.26 -35.50 25.22
C VAL A 164 -38.03 -36.78 26.02
N ILE A 165 -37.05 -36.80 26.91
CA ILE A 165 -36.77 -37.94 27.79
C ILE A 165 -37.89 -38.15 28.82
N ASP A 166 -38.41 -37.08 29.40
CA ASP A 166 -39.54 -37.17 30.35
C ASP A 166 -40.78 -37.70 29.63
N ALA A 167 -41.05 -37.29 28.40
CA ALA A 167 -42.13 -37.82 27.56
C ALA A 167 -41.93 -39.30 27.15
N MET A 168 -40.67 -39.76 27.02
CA MET A 168 -40.34 -41.19 26.79
C MET A 168 -40.65 -42.06 28.03
N ASN A 169 -40.73 -41.47 29.22
CA ASN A 169 -40.97 -42.15 30.47
C ASN A 169 -42.46 -42.26 30.82
N GLU A 170 -43.37 -41.58 30.13
CA GLU A 170 -44.82 -41.68 30.30
C GLU A 170 -45.32 -42.94 29.62
N GLU A 171 -46.20 -43.72 30.36
CA GLU A 171 -46.77 -44.93 29.80
C GLU A 171 -47.92 -44.65 28.83
N GLY A 172 -47.80 -45.13 27.55
CA GLY A 172 -48.85 -45.01 26.55
C GLY A 172 -48.38 -44.75 25.14
N VAL A 173 -49.28 -44.36 24.23
CA VAL A 173 -49.02 -44.07 22.82
C VAL A 173 -47.99 -42.92 22.64
N GLY A 174 -47.87 -42.02 23.61
CA GLY A 174 -46.89 -40.95 23.65
C GLY A 174 -45.42 -41.41 23.72
N GLN A 175 -45.12 -42.53 24.32
CA GLN A 175 -43.77 -43.07 24.48
C GLN A 175 -43.09 -43.40 23.16
N ARG A 176 -43.83 -43.98 22.21
CA ARG A 176 -43.30 -44.31 20.86
C ARG A 176 -42.92 -43.06 20.08
N THR A 177 -43.84 -42.08 20.09
CA THR A 177 -43.62 -40.79 19.41
C THR A 177 -42.44 -40.04 20.01
N ALA A 178 -42.32 -40.00 21.34
CA ALA A 178 -41.20 -39.38 22.04
C ALA A 178 -39.84 -40.05 21.72
N SER A 179 -39.82 -41.39 21.67
CA SER A 179 -38.61 -42.15 21.30
C SER A 179 -38.12 -41.84 19.88
N VAL A 180 -39.04 -41.76 18.93
CA VAL A 180 -38.75 -41.41 17.54
C VAL A 180 -38.26 -39.94 17.46
N GLN A 181 -38.93 -39.01 18.13
CA GLN A 181 -38.50 -37.60 18.18
C GLN A 181 -37.12 -37.46 18.77
N PHE A 182 -36.79 -38.18 19.83
CA PHE A 182 -35.46 -38.16 20.43
C PHE A 182 -34.38 -38.65 19.48
N LEU A 183 -34.64 -39.75 18.78
CA LEU A 183 -33.72 -40.31 17.80
C LEU A 183 -33.44 -39.35 16.65
N TYR A 184 -34.49 -38.70 16.12
CA TYR A 184 -34.34 -37.67 15.10
C TYR A 184 -33.58 -36.43 15.59
N LEU A 185 -33.82 -36.00 16.82
CA LEU A 185 -33.07 -34.88 17.42
C LEU A 185 -31.56 -35.18 17.44
N LEU A 186 -31.19 -36.41 17.80
CA LEU A 186 -29.80 -36.86 17.87
C LEU A 186 -29.19 -37.01 16.48
N ALA A 187 -29.90 -37.63 15.54
CA ALA A 187 -29.45 -37.77 14.17
C ALA A 187 -29.20 -36.41 13.51
N ASN A 188 -30.09 -35.43 13.74
CA ASN A 188 -29.93 -34.06 13.29
C ASN A 188 -28.77 -33.34 13.99
N ALA A 189 -28.56 -33.58 15.29
CA ALA A 189 -27.42 -33.00 16.01
C ALA A 189 -26.08 -33.53 15.48
N LEU A 190 -25.98 -34.84 15.20
CA LEU A 190 -24.82 -35.43 14.54
C LEU A 190 -24.58 -34.84 13.14
N GLY A 191 -25.65 -34.70 12.35
CA GLY A 191 -25.56 -34.05 11.03
C GLY A 191 -25.01 -32.61 11.11
N ARG A 192 -25.45 -31.83 12.11
CA ARG A 192 -24.92 -30.48 12.36
C ARG A 192 -23.44 -30.49 12.76
N LEU A 193 -23.03 -31.41 13.63
CA LEU A 193 -21.61 -31.52 14.02
C LEU A 193 -20.73 -31.87 12.81
N CYS A 194 -21.16 -32.79 11.95
CA CYS A 194 -20.45 -33.10 10.72
C CYS A 194 -20.34 -31.89 9.80
N THR A 195 -21.41 -31.09 9.64
CA THR A 195 -21.40 -29.86 8.84
C THR A 195 -20.43 -28.83 9.42
N GLN A 196 -20.42 -28.65 10.74
CA GLN A 196 -19.49 -27.71 11.40
C GLN A 196 -18.03 -28.14 11.24
N GLU A 197 -17.72 -29.41 11.39
CA GLU A 197 -16.37 -29.97 11.21
C GLU A 197 -15.90 -29.75 9.75
N MET A 198 -16.77 -30.03 8.79
CA MET A 198 -16.47 -29.78 7.36
C MET A 198 -16.15 -28.31 7.09
N GLN A 199 -16.96 -27.40 7.59
CA GLN A 199 -16.73 -25.96 7.46
C GLN A 199 -15.45 -25.51 8.16
N LEU A 200 -15.14 -26.07 9.32
CA LEU A 200 -13.91 -25.74 10.05
C LEU A 200 -12.67 -26.21 9.29
N ARG A 201 -12.67 -27.43 8.77
CA ARG A 201 -11.56 -27.97 7.94
C ARG A 201 -11.35 -27.14 6.68
N GLN A 202 -12.43 -26.76 6.02
CA GLN A 202 -12.35 -25.89 4.85
C GLN A 202 -11.72 -24.53 5.21
N ARG A 203 -12.14 -23.90 6.30
CA ARG A 203 -11.55 -22.63 6.76
C ARG A 203 -10.07 -22.75 7.13
N ILE A 204 -9.69 -23.87 7.79
CA ILE A 204 -8.28 -24.13 8.12
C ILE A 204 -7.44 -24.26 6.83
N GLN A 205 -7.95 -24.95 5.81
CA GLN A 205 -7.27 -25.05 4.51
C GLN A 205 -7.14 -23.69 3.82
N GLU A 206 -8.21 -22.86 3.84
CA GLU A 206 -8.20 -21.50 3.32
C GLU A 206 -7.13 -20.64 4.02
N LEU A 207 -7.14 -20.65 5.36
CA LEU A 207 -6.16 -19.89 6.15
C LEU A 207 -4.73 -20.38 5.95
N SER A 208 -4.52 -21.69 5.86
CA SER A 208 -3.21 -22.28 5.62
C SER A 208 -2.66 -21.90 4.24
N ALA A 209 -3.52 -21.92 3.21
CA ALA A 209 -3.14 -21.47 1.87
C ALA A 209 -2.76 -19.97 1.87
N MET A 210 -3.56 -19.13 2.52
CA MET A 210 -3.26 -17.68 2.69
C MET A 210 -1.96 -17.45 3.45
N PHE A 211 -1.74 -18.17 4.56
CA PHE A 211 -0.53 -18.05 5.36
C PHE A 211 0.73 -18.46 4.58
N ASN A 212 0.67 -19.56 3.84
CA ASN A 212 1.78 -20.04 3.02
C ASN A 212 2.15 -19.01 1.94
N ILE A 213 1.15 -18.39 1.30
CA ILE A 213 1.38 -17.33 0.29
C ILE A 213 1.96 -16.09 0.94
N SER A 214 1.42 -15.65 2.07
CA SER A 214 1.95 -14.48 2.81
C SER A 214 3.39 -14.69 3.24
N THR A 215 3.75 -15.90 3.72
CA THR A 215 5.13 -16.26 4.08
C THR A 215 6.04 -16.37 2.87
N MET A 216 5.55 -16.86 1.75
CA MET A 216 6.31 -16.89 0.49
C MET A 216 6.65 -15.48 -0.01
N LEU A 217 5.79 -14.49 0.21
CA LEU A 217 6.00 -13.10 -0.18
C LEU A 217 6.90 -12.35 0.80
N SER A 218 6.98 -12.79 2.05
CA SER A 218 7.82 -12.20 3.09
C SER A 218 9.30 -12.55 2.89
N GLY A 219 10.18 -11.57 2.89
CA GLY A 219 11.63 -11.78 2.83
C GLY A 219 12.25 -11.83 1.43
N THR A 220 11.49 -11.63 0.37
CA THR A 220 12.02 -11.57 -1.01
C THR A 220 12.36 -10.12 -1.35
N ARG A 221 13.58 -9.85 -1.81
CA ARG A 221 14.03 -8.54 -2.27
C ARG A 221 14.01 -8.51 -3.81
N GLY A 222 13.31 -7.53 -4.36
CA GLY A 222 13.21 -7.31 -5.80
C GLY A 222 11.88 -7.79 -6.42
N LEU A 223 11.31 -6.91 -7.25
CA LEU A 223 10.01 -7.12 -7.89
C LEU A 223 9.93 -8.43 -8.69
N GLN A 224 10.97 -8.73 -9.50
CA GLN A 224 10.95 -9.93 -10.35
C GLN A 224 10.89 -11.23 -9.54
N GLN A 225 11.64 -11.32 -8.45
CA GLN A 225 11.63 -12.52 -7.60
C GLN A 225 10.27 -12.73 -6.92
N ILE A 226 9.58 -11.66 -6.55
CA ILE A 226 8.22 -11.73 -6.00
C ILE A 226 7.26 -12.27 -7.05
N LEU A 227 7.30 -11.74 -8.26
CA LEU A 227 6.45 -12.17 -9.38
C LEU A 227 6.63 -13.66 -9.70
N ASP A 228 7.87 -14.15 -9.78
CA ASP A 228 8.20 -15.53 -10.08
C ASP A 228 7.78 -16.50 -8.97
N ARG A 229 7.87 -16.07 -7.72
CA ARG A 229 7.36 -16.85 -6.57
C ARG A 229 5.84 -16.94 -6.57
N ILE A 230 5.15 -15.84 -6.89
CA ILE A 230 3.69 -15.84 -6.98
C ILE A 230 3.22 -16.81 -8.07
N THR A 231 3.74 -16.70 -9.29
CA THR A 231 3.30 -17.53 -10.40
C THR A 231 3.52 -19.02 -10.14
N ARG A 232 4.66 -19.38 -9.57
CA ARG A 232 4.97 -20.75 -9.17
C ARG A 232 4.05 -21.20 -8.02
N GLY A 233 3.96 -20.43 -6.94
CA GLY A 233 3.17 -20.80 -5.77
C GLY A 233 1.67 -20.95 -6.08
N VAL A 234 1.12 -20.11 -6.96
CA VAL A 234 -0.26 -20.24 -7.44
C VAL A 234 -0.46 -21.53 -8.22
N ALA A 235 0.46 -21.83 -9.18
CA ALA A 235 0.36 -23.03 -9.98
C ALA A 235 0.42 -24.30 -9.13
N GLU A 236 1.30 -24.34 -8.14
CA GLU A 236 1.43 -25.45 -7.19
C GLU A 236 0.23 -25.56 -6.25
N ALA A 237 -0.21 -24.47 -5.65
CA ALA A 237 -1.34 -24.46 -4.70
C ALA A 237 -2.67 -24.85 -5.35
N MET A 238 -2.92 -24.38 -6.57
CA MET A 238 -4.14 -24.68 -7.31
C MET A 238 -4.03 -25.95 -8.18
N ARG A 239 -2.84 -26.57 -8.26
CA ARG A 239 -2.55 -27.75 -9.09
C ARG A 239 -2.93 -27.54 -10.55
N VAL A 240 -2.67 -26.34 -11.07
CA VAL A 240 -2.95 -25.98 -12.47
C VAL A 240 -1.71 -26.13 -13.32
N LYS A 241 -1.89 -26.28 -14.65
CA LYS A 241 -0.81 -26.46 -15.61
C LYS A 241 0.17 -25.28 -15.60
N SER A 242 -0.35 -24.06 -15.58
CA SER A 242 0.47 -22.86 -15.68
C SER A 242 -0.20 -21.64 -15.06
N CYS A 243 0.63 -20.63 -14.75
CA CYS A 243 0.20 -19.36 -14.21
C CYS A 243 0.99 -18.21 -14.88
N SER A 244 0.35 -17.06 -15.05
CA SER A 244 1.02 -15.85 -15.53
C SER A 244 0.55 -14.60 -14.81
N ILE A 245 1.48 -13.65 -14.64
CA ILE A 245 1.18 -12.29 -14.19
C ILE A 245 1.49 -11.32 -15.32
N ARG A 246 0.51 -10.47 -15.61
CA ARG A 246 0.68 -9.32 -16.51
C ARG A 246 0.45 -8.06 -15.71
N LEU A 247 1.38 -7.11 -15.82
CA LEU A 247 1.25 -5.79 -15.22
C LEU A 247 0.82 -4.77 -16.27
N LEU A 248 0.01 -3.83 -15.85
CA LEU A 248 -0.47 -2.75 -16.69
C LEU A 248 0.64 -1.71 -16.89
N ASP A 249 0.98 -1.44 -18.14
CA ASP A 249 1.78 -0.28 -18.54
C ASP A 249 0.81 0.87 -18.86
N GLU A 250 0.66 1.80 -17.94
CA GLU A 250 -0.29 2.91 -18.06
C GLU A 250 0.04 3.87 -19.21
N HIS A 251 1.32 3.95 -19.63
CA HIS A 251 1.73 4.82 -20.74
C HIS A 251 1.31 4.26 -22.10
N ARG A 252 1.17 2.93 -22.21
CA ARG A 252 0.86 2.23 -23.46
C ARG A 252 -0.50 1.58 -23.48
N ASP A 253 -1.26 1.64 -22.36
CA ASP A 253 -2.53 0.89 -22.19
C ASP A 253 -2.37 -0.62 -22.53
N GLU A 254 -1.22 -1.19 -22.15
CA GLU A 254 -0.80 -2.55 -22.51
C GLU A 254 -0.59 -3.41 -21.25
N LEU A 255 -0.97 -4.67 -21.33
CA LEU A 255 -0.71 -5.69 -20.32
C LEU A 255 0.54 -6.48 -20.66
N VAL A 256 1.66 -6.09 -20.04
CA VAL A 256 2.96 -6.71 -20.25
C VAL A 256 3.12 -7.94 -19.37
N ILE A 257 3.47 -9.09 -19.97
CA ILE A 257 3.80 -10.30 -19.20
C ILE A 257 5.10 -10.05 -18.44
N LYS A 258 5.04 -10.12 -17.12
CA LYS A 258 6.20 -9.90 -16.23
C LYS A 258 6.70 -11.18 -15.59
N SER A 259 5.84 -12.20 -15.40
CA SER A 259 6.25 -13.51 -14.90
C SER A 259 5.31 -14.59 -15.39
N VAL A 260 5.86 -15.78 -15.58
CA VAL A 260 5.13 -16.98 -15.98
C VAL A 260 5.71 -18.22 -15.31
N TYR A 261 4.84 -19.19 -15.10
CA TYR A 261 5.22 -20.54 -14.72
C TYR A 261 4.51 -21.54 -15.61
N GLY A 262 5.24 -22.51 -16.19
CA GLY A 262 4.67 -23.58 -16.99
C GLY A 262 4.18 -23.18 -18.39
N LEU A 263 4.60 -22.02 -18.94
CA LEU A 263 4.33 -21.60 -20.32
C LEU A 263 5.61 -21.60 -21.15
N SER A 264 5.50 -21.98 -22.42
CA SER A 264 6.64 -22.04 -23.37
C SER A 264 7.03 -20.63 -23.86
N GLU A 265 8.31 -20.46 -24.24
CA GLU A 265 8.78 -19.23 -24.89
C GLU A 265 8.01 -18.90 -26.18
N GLN A 266 7.56 -19.92 -26.90
CA GLN A 266 6.78 -19.73 -28.10
C GLN A 266 5.43 -19.09 -27.83
N TYR A 267 4.75 -19.49 -26.74
CA TYR A 267 3.51 -18.88 -26.31
C TYR A 267 3.70 -17.43 -25.84
N LEU A 268 4.86 -17.10 -25.25
CA LEU A 268 5.18 -15.76 -24.81
C LEU A 268 5.37 -14.77 -25.98
N LYS A 269 5.79 -15.25 -27.14
CA LYS A 269 6.02 -14.46 -28.36
C LYS A 269 4.75 -14.20 -29.19
N LYS A 270 3.56 -14.52 -28.69
CA LYS A 270 2.28 -14.45 -29.42
C LYS A 270 1.81 -13.03 -29.80
N GLY A 271 2.41 -12.01 -29.26
CA GLY A 271 2.08 -10.61 -29.55
C GLY A 271 1.55 -9.84 -28.33
N PRO A 272 1.40 -8.51 -28.45
CA PRO A 272 0.95 -7.64 -27.39
C PRO A 272 -0.53 -7.85 -27.07
N VAL A 273 -0.92 -7.55 -25.83
CA VAL A 273 -2.32 -7.54 -25.38
C VAL A 273 -2.60 -6.18 -24.78
N THR A 274 -3.33 -5.34 -25.49
CA THR A 274 -3.80 -4.07 -24.96
C THR A 274 -5.13 -4.23 -24.22
N VAL A 275 -5.41 -3.36 -23.29
CA VAL A 275 -6.68 -3.36 -22.53
C VAL A 275 -7.86 -3.12 -23.46
N GLY A 276 -7.67 -2.31 -24.50
CA GLY A 276 -8.68 -2.06 -25.53
C GLY A 276 -9.04 -3.31 -26.34
N MET A 277 -8.09 -4.19 -26.62
CA MET A 277 -8.30 -5.41 -27.42
C MET A 277 -8.92 -6.56 -26.63
N SER A 278 -8.67 -6.65 -25.31
CA SER A 278 -9.09 -7.78 -24.48
C SER A 278 -10.28 -7.42 -23.59
N THR A 279 -11.45 -7.88 -23.91
CA THR A 279 -12.64 -7.77 -23.05
C THR A 279 -12.46 -8.55 -21.75
N ILE A 280 -11.77 -9.70 -21.79
CA ILE A 280 -11.44 -10.53 -20.64
C ILE A 280 -10.61 -9.74 -19.63
N ASP A 281 -9.52 -9.14 -20.08
CA ASP A 281 -8.62 -8.39 -19.20
C ASP A 281 -9.26 -7.11 -18.68
N ARG A 282 -10.02 -6.42 -19.51
CA ARG A 282 -10.76 -5.22 -19.11
C ARG A 282 -11.74 -5.52 -17.97
N THR A 283 -12.51 -6.59 -18.09
CA THR A 283 -13.44 -7.05 -17.06
C THR A 283 -12.69 -7.43 -15.77
N ALA A 284 -11.57 -8.11 -15.90
CA ALA A 284 -10.73 -8.47 -14.76
C ALA A 284 -10.16 -7.23 -14.04
N LEU A 285 -9.68 -6.23 -14.77
CA LEU A 285 -9.16 -4.97 -14.22
C LEU A 285 -10.23 -4.13 -13.50
N GLN A 286 -11.53 -4.39 -13.78
CA GLN A 286 -12.66 -3.82 -13.04
C GLN A 286 -12.97 -4.57 -11.73
N GLY A 287 -12.17 -5.54 -11.34
CA GLY A 287 -12.34 -6.32 -10.10
C GLY A 287 -13.23 -7.56 -10.25
N GLN A 288 -13.70 -7.85 -11.46
CA GLN A 288 -14.49 -9.07 -11.74
C GLN A 288 -13.57 -10.20 -12.18
N TRP A 289 -13.86 -11.43 -11.77
CA TRP A 289 -13.16 -12.60 -12.32
C TRP A 289 -13.80 -13.06 -13.62
N VAL A 290 -12.99 -13.63 -14.52
CA VAL A 290 -13.46 -14.13 -15.81
C VAL A 290 -13.02 -15.57 -15.98
N TYR A 291 -14.00 -16.44 -16.21
CA TYR A 291 -13.78 -17.83 -16.56
C TYR A 291 -13.87 -18.03 -18.08
N ILE A 292 -12.97 -18.86 -18.60
CA ILE A 292 -12.93 -19.28 -19.98
C ILE A 292 -12.92 -20.80 -19.98
N GLY A 293 -13.99 -21.40 -20.48
CA GLY A 293 -14.17 -22.87 -20.49
C GLY A 293 -13.31 -23.56 -21.53
N ASP A 294 -13.14 -22.94 -22.71
CA ASP A 294 -12.27 -23.42 -23.78
C ASP A 294 -11.58 -22.24 -24.49
N MET A 295 -10.28 -22.13 -24.26
CA MET A 295 -9.42 -21.08 -24.84
C MET A 295 -9.29 -21.18 -26.38
N GLY A 296 -9.61 -22.31 -26.95
CA GLY A 296 -9.52 -22.56 -28.39
C GLY A 296 -10.77 -22.15 -29.17
N THR A 297 -11.91 -22.03 -28.51
CA THR A 297 -13.22 -21.76 -29.13
C THR A 297 -13.94 -20.51 -28.64
N ASP A 298 -13.54 -19.96 -27.50
CA ASP A 298 -14.14 -18.74 -26.91
C ASP A 298 -13.76 -17.51 -27.74
N GLU A 299 -14.74 -16.82 -28.30
CA GLU A 299 -14.56 -15.65 -29.19
C GLU A 299 -13.87 -14.46 -28.51
N ARG A 300 -13.85 -14.42 -27.18
CA ARG A 300 -13.17 -13.36 -26.39
C ARG A 300 -11.66 -13.54 -26.35
N VAL A 301 -11.14 -14.71 -26.73
CA VAL A 301 -9.71 -15.04 -26.70
C VAL A 301 -9.03 -14.50 -27.95
N ILE A 302 -8.00 -13.66 -27.76
CA ILE A 302 -7.29 -13.01 -28.88
C ILE A 302 -6.39 -13.98 -29.65
N TYR A 303 -5.79 -14.95 -28.96
CA TYR A 303 -4.81 -15.89 -29.51
C TYR A 303 -5.23 -17.37 -29.31
N PRO A 304 -6.34 -17.82 -29.91
CA PRO A 304 -6.87 -19.18 -29.68
C PRO A 304 -5.97 -20.28 -30.27
N HIS A 305 -5.30 -20.01 -31.40
CA HIS A 305 -4.37 -20.97 -32.04
C HIS A 305 -3.12 -21.21 -31.19
N GLU A 306 -2.59 -20.16 -30.58
CA GLU A 306 -1.44 -20.23 -29.69
C GLU A 306 -1.81 -20.98 -28.39
N ALA A 307 -2.99 -20.73 -27.85
CA ALA A 307 -3.50 -21.43 -26.66
C ALA A 307 -3.64 -22.94 -26.94
N LYS A 308 -4.20 -23.32 -28.09
CA LYS A 308 -4.35 -24.72 -28.51
C LYS A 308 -2.99 -25.40 -28.70
N ARG A 309 -2.02 -24.71 -29.30
CA ARG A 309 -0.65 -25.19 -29.49
C ARG A 309 0.09 -25.41 -28.19
N GLU A 310 -0.14 -24.51 -27.21
CA GLU A 310 0.39 -24.60 -25.85
C GLU A 310 -0.28 -25.70 -25.02
N GLY A 311 -1.39 -26.27 -25.51
CA GLY A 311 -2.18 -27.25 -24.78
C GLY A 311 -2.89 -26.65 -23.56
N ILE A 312 -3.41 -25.43 -23.68
CA ILE A 312 -4.22 -24.74 -22.68
C ILE A 312 -5.67 -24.88 -23.10
N VAL A 313 -6.52 -25.37 -22.18
CA VAL A 313 -7.95 -25.57 -22.45
C VAL A 313 -8.78 -24.56 -21.67
N SER A 314 -8.74 -24.56 -20.34
CA SER A 314 -9.52 -23.60 -19.55
C SER A 314 -8.63 -22.55 -18.87
N SER A 315 -9.19 -21.40 -18.53
CA SER A 315 -8.48 -20.34 -17.82
C SER A 315 -9.39 -19.61 -16.85
N LEU A 316 -8.84 -19.23 -15.70
CA LEU A 316 -9.46 -18.28 -14.76
C LEU A 316 -8.56 -17.04 -14.68
N VAL A 317 -9.17 -15.88 -14.88
CA VAL A 317 -8.51 -14.57 -14.91
C VAL A 317 -9.01 -13.72 -13.75
N MET A 318 -8.09 -13.16 -12.99
CA MET A 318 -8.38 -12.32 -11.82
C MET A 318 -7.62 -11.01 -11.92
N GLY A 319 -8.29 -9.89 -11.63
CA GLY A 319 -7.65 -8.59 -11.53
C GLY A 319 -6.83 -8.47 -10.24
N MET A 320 -5.68 -7.84 -10.35
CA MET A 320 -4.85 -7.43 -9.21
C MET A 320 -5.07 -5.94 -8.97
N LEU A 321 -5.73 -5.60 -7.87
CA LEU A 321 -6.08 -4.23 -7.52
C LEU A 321 -5.39 -3.82 -6.22
N TYR A 322 -4.78 -2.63 -6.23
CA TYR A 322 -4.23 -1.99 -5.04
C TYR A 322 -5.03 -0.71 -4.75
N LYS A 323 -5.72 -0.65 -3.60
CA LYS A 323 -6.59 0.49 -3.24
C LYS A 323 -7.53 0.90 -4.40
N GLU A 324 -8.22 -0.09 -4.97
CA GLU A 324 -9.14 0.05 -6.12
C GLU A 324 -8.48 0.38 -7.47
N ARG A 325 -7.19 0.69 -7.51
CA ARG A 325 -6.43 0.92 -8.74
C ARG A 325 -5.98 -0.41 -9.33
N PRO A 326 -6.32 -0.72 -10.59
CA PRO A 326 -5.84 -1.92 -11.25
C PRO A 326 -4.35 -1.81 -11.56
N ILE A 327 -3.56 -2.81 -11.17
CA ILE A 327 -2.13 -2.88 -11.46
C ILE A 327 -1.79 -3.99 -12.47
N GLY A 328 -2.72 -4.92 -12.69
CA GLY A 328 -2.50 -6.01 -13.62
C GLY A 328 -3.51 -7.14 -13.47
N VAL A 329 -3.20 -8.27 -14.11
CA VAL A 329 -4.02 -9.49 -14.06
C VAL A 329 -3.20 -10.72 -13.72
N LEU A 330 -3.78 -11.60 -12.90
CA LEU A 330 -3.28 -12.93 -12.57
C LEU A 330 -4.14 -13.94 -13.33
N ARG A 331 -3.49 -14.85 -14.07
CA ARG A 331 -4.16 -15.89 -14.86
C ARG A 331 -3.64 -17.26 -14.51
N VAL A 332 -4.55 -18.20 -14.36
CA VAL A 332 -4.24 -19.63 -14.26
C VAL A 332 -4.82 -20.36 -15.46
N TYR A 333 -4.14 -21.44 -15.86
CA TYR A 333 -4.47 -22.20 -17.04
C TYR A 333 -4.44 -23.70 -16.75
N THR A 334 -5.38 -24.44 -17.31
CA THR A 334 -5.49 -25.89 -17.17
C THR A 334 -5.29 -26.60 -18.53
N ALA A 335 -4.88 -27.85 -18.49
CA ALA A 335 -4.70 -28.68 -19.71
C ALA A 335 -6.02 -29.34 -20.16
N ASP A 336 -7.01 -29.37 -19.28
CA ASP A 336 -8.31 -30.00 -19.50
C ASP A 336 -9.43 -29.01 -19.20
N VAL A 337 -10.67 -29.34 -19.60
CA VAL A 337 -11.85 -28.58 -19.23
C VAL A 337 -12.04 -28.68 -17.72
N HIS A 338 -11.84 -27.57 -17.01
CA HIS A 338 -11.92 -27.50 -15.56
C HIS A 338 -12.93 -26.43 -15.15
N GLN A 339 -13.93 -26.81 -14.41
CA GLN A 339 -14.86 -25.88 -13.76
C GLN A 339 -14.31 -25.53 -12.38
N PHE A 340 -13.81 -24.29 -12.24
CA PHE A 340 -13.28 -23.82 -10.97
C PHE A 340 -14.38 -23.73 -9.92
N SER A 341 -14.19 -24.38 -8.79
CA SER A 341 -15.07 -24.31 -7.63
C SER A 341 -15.07 -22.91 -7.03
N GLU A 342 -16.11 -22.60 -6.26
CA GLU A 342 -16.19 -21.32 -5.54
C GLU A 342 -14.98 -21.11 -4.60
N PHE A 343 -14.45 -22.19 -4.04
CA PHE A 343 -13.23 -22.18 -3.24
C PHE A 343 -12.00 -21.75 -4.06
N GLU A 344 -11.78 -22.33 -5.23
CA GLU A 344 -10.63 -22.00 -6.11
C GLU A 344 -10.70 -20.54 -6.58
N VAL A 345 -11.90 -20.06 -6.90
CA VAL A 345 -12.11 -18.64 -7.28
C VAL A 345 -11.76 -17.71 -6.11
N LYS A 346 -12.26 -17.99 -4.91
CA LYS A 346 -11.95 -17.20 -3.70
C LYS A 346 -10.48 -17.26 -3.32
N LEU A 347 -9.84 -18.41 -3.49
CA LEU A 347 -8.42 -18.60 -3.25
C LEU A 347 -7.60 -17.72 -4.21
N LEU A 348 -7.87 -17.80 -5.53
CA LEU A 348 -7.18 -16.99 -6.52
C LEU A 348 -7.40 -15.48 -6.30
N GLN A 349 -8.62 -15.08 -5.90
CA GLN A 349 -8.94 -13.70 -5.57
C GLN A 349 -8.13 -13.19 -4.38
N SER A 350 -8.01 -13.99 -3.34
CA SER A 350 -7.20 -13.66 -2.16
C SER A 350 -5.73 -13.52 -2.51
N ILE A 351 -5.21 -14.46 -3.34
CA ILE A 351 -3.83 -14.41 -3.83
C ILE A 351 -3.61 -13.16 -4.68
N ALA A 352 -4.50 -12.86 -5.62
CA ALA A 352 -4.41 -11.68 -6.48
C ALA A 352 -4.37 -10.38 -5.66
N SER A 353 -5.20 -10.28 -4.61
CA SER A 353 -5.20 -9.12 -3.71
C SER A 353 -3.89 -8.99 -2.94
N GLN A 354 -3.35 -10.08 -2.37
CA GLN A 354 -2.07 -10.06 -1.66
C GLN A 354 -0.90 -9.80 -2.62
N ALA A 355 -0.94 -10.40 -3.81
CA ALA A 355 0.04 -10.17 -4.87
C ALA A 355 0.09 -8.68 -5.26
N ALA A 356 -1.08 -8.04 -5.42
CA ALA A 356 -1.18 -6.62 -5.72
C ALA A 356 -0.46 -5.76 -4.67
N VAL A 357 -0.70 -6.03 -3.39
CA VAL A 357 -0.04 -5.32 -2.28
C VAL A 357 1.48 -5.56 -2.30
N ALA A 358 1.92 -6.81 -2.48
CA ALA A 358 3.34 -7.15 -2.49
C ALA A 358 4.09 -6.53 -3.67
N ILE A 359 3.48 -6.53 -4.86
CA ILE A 359 4.04 -5.94 -6.08
C ILE A 359 4.19 -4.42 -5.93
N GLU A 360 3.13 -3.75 -5.46
CA GLU A 360 3.16 -2.30 -5.28
C GLU A 360 4.15 -1.87 -4.20
N ASN A 361 4.23 -2.61 -3.08
CA ASN A 361 5.23 -2.35 -2.05
C ASN A 361 6.66 -2.51 -2.59
N ALA A 362 6.92 -3.55 -3.39
CA ALA A 362 8.24 -3.75 -4.00
C ALA A 362 8.59 -2.61 -4.98
N ARG A 363 7.63 -2.15 -5.79
CA ARG A 363 7.79 -1.02 -6.70
C ARG A 363 8.11 0.27 -5.95
N LEU A 364 7.33 0.57 -4.91
CA LEU A 364 7.56 1.75 -4.07
C LEU A 364 8.92 1.73 -3.36
N GLN A 365 9.37 0.54 -2.93
CA GLN A 365 10.71 0.38 -2.36
C GLN A 365 11.81 0.63 -3.39
N GLU A 366 11.66 0.14 -4.61
CA GLU A 366 12.62 0.35 -5.69
C GLU A 366 12.72 1.84 -6.07
N GLU A 367 11.57 2.51 -6.23
CA GLU A 367 11.49 3.96 -6.46
C GLU A 367 12.13 4.77 -5.31
N ALA A 368 11.89 4.37 -4.06
CA ALA A 368 12.49 5.03 -2.89
C ALA A 368 14.02 4.86 -2.84
N LEU A 369 14.53 3.67 -3.17
CA LEU A 369 15.97 3.41 -3.23
C LEU A 369 16.66 4.19 -4.37
N GLU A 370 16.01 4.28 -5.53
CA GLU A 370 16.52 5.06 -6.65
C GLU A 370 16.56 6.56 -6.31
N LYS A 371 15.50 7.07 -5.70
CA LYS A 371 15.46 8.45 -5.20
C LYS A 371 16.57 8.73 -4.19
N ASP A 372 16.75 7.87 -3.19
CA ASP A 372 17.82 8.02 -2.19
C ASP A 372 19.22 7.99 -2.83
N ARG A 373 19.40 7.15 -3.86
CA ARG A 373 20.64 7.11 -4.64
C ARG A 373 20.91 8.42 -5.37
N LEU A 374 19.88 8.96 -6.04
CA LEU A 374 19.99 10.24 -6.74
C LEU A 374 20.26 11.41 -5.77
N GLU A 375 19.55 11.45 -4.64
CA GLU A 375 19.78 12.45 -3.59
C GLU A 375 21.23 12.40 -3.06
N ARG A 376 21.78 11.21 -2.83
CA ARG A 376 23.19 11.05 -2.43
C ARG A 376 24.16 11.55 -3.51
N GLN A 377 23.90 11.29 -4.78
CA GLN A 377 24.75 11.80 -5.86
C GLN A 377 24.75 13.34 -5.91
N VAL A 378 23.58 13.96 -5.72
CA VAL A 378 23.46 15.42 -5.61
C VAL A 378 24.21 15.98 -4.41
N GLN A 379 24.14 15.32 -3.24
CA GLN A 379 24.90 15.71 -2.04
C GLN A 379 26.42 15.66 -2.26
N ILE A 380 26.91 14.60 -2.92
CA ILE A 380 28.35 14.50 -3.26
C ILE A 380 28.76 15.64 -4.21
N ALA A 381 27.95 15.95 -5.21
CA ALA A 381 28.20 17.08 -6.11
C ALA A 381 28.22 18.42 -5.36
N ALA A 382 27.30 18.61 -4.40
CA ALA A 382 27.27 19.79 -3.54
C ALA A 382 28.53 19.93 -2.64
N GLU A 383 29.08 18.82 -2.16
CA GLU A 383 30.34 18.84 -1.42
C GLU A 383 31.54 19.23 -2.31
N VAL A 384 31.53 18.79 -3.57
CA VAL A 384 32.56 19.20 -4.54
C VAL A 384 32.44 20.69 -4.82
N GLN A 385 31.24 21.18 -5.08
CA GLN A 385 30.98 22.60 -5.33
C GLN A 385 31.40 23.48 -4.14
N ARG A 386 31.04 23.09 -2.91
CA ARG A 386 31.46 23.83 -1.70
C ARG A 386 32.97 23.94 -1.55
N ARG A 387 33.73 22.91 -1.98
CA ARG A 387 35.21 22.95 -1.98
C ARG A 387 35.79 23.87 -3.04
N MET A 388 35.04 24.21 -4.09
CA MET A 388 35.46 25.20 -5.09
C MET A 388 35.39 26.63 -4.54
N MET A 389 34.48 26.90 -3.60
CA MET A 389 34.38 28.21 -2.95
C MET A 389 35.54 28.45 -1.99
N PRO A 390 36.00 29.69 -1.83
CA PRO A 390 37.02 30.04 -0.84
C PRO A 390 36.54 29.67 0.58
N ALA A 391 37.30 28.82 1.27
CA ALA A 391 36.93 28.40 2.63
C ALA A 391 37.02 29.56 3.65
N ARG A 392 37.87 30.54 3.39
CA ARG A 392 38.04 31.76 4.19
C ARG A 392 38.42 32.92 3.28
N PRO A 393 37.95 34.13 3.56
CA PRO A 393 38.43 35.32 2.90
C PRO A 393 39.94 35.52 3.09
N PRO A 394 40.66 36.07 2.10
CA PRO A 394 42.08 36.38 2.27
C PRO A 394 42.30 37.48 3.33
N GLN A 395 43.36 37.39 4.05
CA GLN A 395 43.77 38.45 4.98
C GLN A 395 44.61 39.46 4.24
N VAL A 396 44.07 40.67 4.07
CA VAL A 396 44.74 41.77 3.39
C VAL A 396 44.94 42.93 4.36
N LYS A 397 46.15 43.39 4.49
CA LYS A 397 46.44 44.51 5.40
C LYS A 397 45.68 45.76 4.98
N GLY A 398 45.04 46.43 5.94
CA GLY A 398 44.23 47.61 5.70
C GLY A 398 42.77 47.30 5.28
N PHE A 399 42.38 46.03 5.19
CA PHE A 399 41.06 45.60 4.81
C PHE A 399 40.51 44.50 5.73
N ASP A 400 39.23 44.62 6.09
CA ASP A 400 38.46 43.60 6.76
C ASP A 400 37.46 43.03 5.72
N ILE A 401 37.68 41.75 5.34
CA ILE A 401 36.93 41.06 4.27
C ILE A 401 36.15 39.91 4.85
N ALA A 402 34.88 39.83 4.53
CA ALA A 402 34.03 38.70 4.86
C ALA A 402 33.16 38.29 3.67
N ALA A 403 32.83 36.98 3.61
CA ALA A 403 31.95 36.46 2.60
C ALA A 403 31.02 35.41 3.23
N LEU A 404 29.82 35.31 2.68
CA LEU A 404 28.79 34.37 3.10
C LEU A 404 28.05 33.87 1.87
N TYR A 405 27.89 32.55 1.79
CA TYR A 405 27.12 31.87 0.74
C TYR A 405 26.12 30.91 1.38
N VAL A 406 24.88 31.01 0.96
CA VAL A 406 23.80 30.16 1.43
C VAL A 406 22.94 29.72 0.24
N PRO A 407 23.14 28.51 -0.27
CA PRO A 407 22.35 28.03 -1.39
C PRO A 407 20.89 27.76 -1.00
N CYS A 408 19.98 27.86 -1.97
CA CYS A 408 18.57 27.56 -1.79
C CYS A 408 18.25 26.07 -1.95
N PHE A 409 19.05 25.36 -2.74
CA PHE A 409 19.05 23.90 -2.91
C PHE A 409 20.38 23.31 -2.46
N GLU A 410 20.56 22.00 -2.68
CA GLU A 410 21.86 21.35 -2.41
C GLU A 410 23.00 21.95 -3.23
N LEU A 411 22.72 22.33 -4.48
CA LEU A 411 23.61 22.96 -5.44
C LEU A 411 23.08 24.33 -5.82
N GLY A 412 23.95 25.33 -5.90
CA GLY A 412 23.60 26.69 -6.29
C GLY A 412 24.20 27.15 -7.62
N GLY A 413 23.60 28.20 -8.19
CA GLY A 413 24.12 28.92 -9.36
C GLY A 413 25.10 30.03 -8.99
N ASP A 414 24.96 30.59 -7.81
CA ASP A 414 25.82 31.64 -7.28
C ASP A 414 27.22 31.16 -6.95
N PHE A 415 28.20 32.04 -7.15
CA PHE A 415 29.52 31.89 -6.54
C PHE A 415 30.20 33.23 -6.28
N TYR A 416 31.15 33.19 -5.37
CA TYR A 416 32.18 34.23 -5.23
C TYR A 416 33.56 33.59 -5.23
N ASP A 417 34.57 34.36 -5.64
CA ASP A 417 35.96 33.90 -5.59
C ASP A 417 36.93 35.04 -5.30
N PHE A 418 38.03 34.71 -4.66
CA PHE A 418 39.14 35.57 -4.40
C PHE A 418 40.35 35.04 -5.17
N ILE A 419 40.90 35.85 -6.08
CA ILE A 419 41.97 35.49 -6.98
C ILE A 419 43.20 36.37 -6.65
N PRO A 420 44.22 35.85 -5.98
CA PRO A 420 45.47 36.62 -5.77
C PRO A 420 46.13 36.95 -7.07
N LEU A 421 46.44 38.21 -7.29
CA LEU A 421 47.03 38.73 -8.52
C LEU A 421 48.37 39.46 -8.20
N GLY A 422 49.48 38.71 -8.24
CA GLY A 422 50.76 39.24 -7.83
C GLY A 422 50.84 39.62 -6.35
N ASP A 423 51.76 40.57 -6.01
CA ASP A 423 52.08 40.85 -4.61
C ASP A 423 51.14 41.84 -3.92
N HIS A 424 50.42 42.63 -4.66
CA HIS A 424 49.65 43.76 -4.11
C HIS A 424 48.23 43.89 -4.65
N SER A 425 47.73 42.91 -5.42
CA SER A 425 46.42 42.97 -6.03
C SER A 425 45.59 41.70 -5.70
N LEU A 426 44.31 41.92 -5.46
CA LEU A 426 43.34 40.88 -5.22
C LEU A 426 42.18 41.00 -6.18
N GLY A 427 41.98 40.01 -7.04
CA GLY A 427 40.78 39.84 -7.82
C GLY A 427 39.63 39.32 -6.99
N LEU A 428 38.47 39.89 -7.14
CA LEU A 428 37.22 39.45 -6.53
C LEU A 428 36.19 39.29 -7.62
N THR A 429 35.57 38.13 -7.66
CA THR A 429 34.43 37.90 -8.58
C THR A 429 33.22 37.44 -7.76
N ILE A 430 32.05 37.90 -8.18
CA ILE A 430 30.74 37.36 -7.76
C ILE A 430 29.90 37.19 -9.02
N ALA A 431 29.16 36.12 -9.09
CA ALA A 431 28.30 35.82 -10.22
C ALA A 431 27.09 35.00 -9.79
N ASP A 432 26.04 35.15 -10.57
CA ASP A 432 24.81 34.37 -10.47
C ASP A 432 24.45 33.84 -11.87
N VAL A 433 24.23 32.54 -11.95
CA VAL A 433 23.87 31.79 -13.14
C VAL A 433 22.37 31.62 -13.20
N VAL A 434 21.73 32.04 -14.27
CA VAL A 434 20.30 31.84 -14.48
C VAL A 434 19.90 30.37 -14.36
N GLY A 435 18.85 30.11 -13.57
CA GLY A 435 18.38 28.76 -13.29
C GLY A 435 18.88 28.23 -11.94
N LYS A 436 18.53 26.97 -11.61
CA LYS A 436 18.81 26.41 -10.28
C LYS A 436 19.20 24.95 -10.36
N GLY A 437 19.88 24.49 -9.31
CA GLY A 437 20.28 23.09 -9.17
C GLY A 437 21.43 22.69 -10.09
N LEU A 438 21.45 21.45 -10.56
CA LEU A 438 22.58 20.85 -11.24
C LEU A 438 23.02 21.59 -12.52
N PRO A 439 22.13 22.02 -13.44
CA PRO A 439 22.57 22.75 -14.64
C PRO A 439 23.28 24.06 -14.31
N ALA A 440 22.71 24.88 -13.42
CA ALA A 440 23.31 26.16 -13.03
C ALA A 440 24.65 25.94 -12.31
N SER A 441 24.79 24.92 -11.49
CA SER A 441 26.03 24.59 -10.78
C SER A 441 27.18 24.16 -11.70
N LEU A 442 26.87 23.51 -12.83
CA LEU A 442 27.86 23.15 -13.85
C LEU A 442 28.37 24.41 -14.60
N LEU A 443 27.46 25.28 -15.03
CA LEU A 443 27.82 26.55 -15.64
C LEU A 443 28.61 27.45 -14.69
N MET A 444 28.21 27.49 -13.40
CA MET A 444 28.96 28.20 -12.35
C MET A 444 30.41 27.70 -12.25
N SER A 445 30.59 26.38 -12.27
CA SER A 445 31.95 25.80 -12.21
C SER A 445 32.79 26.16 -13.43
N SER A 446 32.17 26.22 -14.63
CA SER A 446 32.83 26.59 -15.89
C SER A 446 33.21 28.07 -15.91
N VAL A 447 32.31 28.98 -15.56
CA VAL A 447 32.62 30.43 -15.55
C VAL A 447 33.68 30.74 -14.47
N ARG A 448 33.62 30.11 -13.29
CA ARG A 448 34.63 30.27 -12.25
C ARG A 448 36.02 29.84 -12.74
N ALA A 449 36.11 28.68 -13.41
CA ALA A 449 37.37 28.18 -13.96
C ALA A 449 37.90 29.12 -15.07
N ALA A 450 37.02 29.58 -15.94
CA ALA A 450 37.37 30.54 -17.00
C ALA A 450 37.89 31.87 -16.42
N MET A 451 37.21 32.41 -15.38
CA MET A 451 37.68 33.64 -14.70
C MET A 451 39.07 33.46 -14.13
N ARG A 452 39.37 32.39 -13.42
CA ARG A 452 40.70 32.12 -12.87
C ARG A 452 41.76 32.01 -13.96
N ALA A 453 41.48 31.27 -15.04
CA ALA A 453 42.40 31.06 -16.13
C ALA A 453 42.71 32.36 -16.89
N GLN A 454 41.71 33.24 -17.08
CA GLN A 454 41.95 34.53 -17.75
C GLN A 454 42.62 35.55 -16.83
N ALA A 455 42.28 35.57 -15.54
CA ALA A 455 42.88 36.48 -14.58
C ALA A 455 44.40 36.27 -14.39
N ASP A 456 44.91 35.04 -14.59
CA ASP A 456 46.35 34.73 -14.53
C ASP A 456 47.11 35.18 -15.78
N ASN A 457 46.42 35.37 -16.93
CA ASN A 457 47.06 35.55 -18.22
C ASN A 457 46.82 36.92 -18.86
N VAL A 458 45.84 37.68 -18.41
CA VAL A 458 45.42 38.96 -19.01
C VAL A 458 45.47 40.05 -17.95
N TYR A 459 46.05 41.19 -18.32
CA TYR A 459 46.19 42.34 -17.42
C TYR A 459 44.95 43.23 -17.39
N ASP A 460 44.31 43.42 -18.55
CA ASP A 460 43.15 44.29 -18.66
C ASP A 460 41.86 43.60 -18.22
N LEU A 461 41.21 44.14 -17.20
CA LEU A 461 40.03 43.56 -16.52
C LEU A 461 38.82 43.43 -17.45
N ASP A 462 38.55 44.45 -18.29
CA ASP A 462 37.49 44.45 -19.29
C ASP A 462 37.71 43.37 -20.36
N GLU A 463 38.99 43.16 -20.77
CA GLU A 463 39.34 42.06 -21.69
C GLU A 463 39.15 40.67 -21.05
N ILE A 464 39.46 40.51 -19.75
CA ILE A 464 39.18 39.26 -19.03
C ILE A 464 37.69 38.90 -19.15
N VAL A 465 36.80 39.84 -18.80
CA VAL A 465 35.35 39.64 -18.86
C VAL A 465 34.87 39.32 -20.27
N ALA A 466 35.40 40.05 -21.30
CA ALA A 466 35.07 39.80 -22.70
C ALA A 466 35.49 38.39 -23.17
N ARG A 467 36.69 37.93 -22.79
CA ARG A 467 37.15 36.56 -23.13
C ARG A 467 36.35 35.48 -22.45
N VAL A 468 35.99 35.66 -21.18
CA VAL A 468 35.10 34.75 -20.45
C VAL A 468 33.72 34.72 -21.12
N ASN A 469 33.15 35.89 -21.45
CA ASN A 469 31.90 35.96 -22.17
C ASN A 469 31.94 35.17 -23.49
N LYS A 470 32.95 35.39 -24.30
CA LYS A 470 33.12 34.69 -25.58
C LYS A 470 33.23 33.17 -25.41
N SER A 471 33.98 32.72 -24.41
CA SER A 471 34.10 31.27 -24.10
C SER A 471 32.78 30.69 -23.64
N MET A 472 32.09 31.33 -22.70
CA MET A 472 30.84 30.85 -22.15
C MET A 472 29.69 30.84 -23.16
N SER A 473 29.64 31.80 -24.07
CA SER A 473 28.63 31.88 -25.13
C SER A 473 28.64 30.69 -26.10
N MET A 474 29.75 29.92 -26.16
CA MET A 474 29.84 28.72 -26.99
C MET A 474 29.14 27.52 -26.35
N ASP A 475 29.06 27.48 -25.02
CA ASP A 475 28.55 26.33 -24.24
C ASP A 475 27.13 26.57 -23.76
N MET A 476 26.64 27.83 -23.78
CA MET A 476 25.34 28.22 -23.24
C MET A 476 24.25 28.20 -24.30
N ARG A 477 23.01 27.88 -23.85
CA ARG A 477 21.81 27.95 -24.69
C ARG A 477 21.30 29.40 -24.76
N SER A 478 20.44 29.68 -25.73
CA SER A 478 19.89 31.04 -25.99
C SER A 478 19.10 31.65 -24.81
N ASN A 479 18.65 30.83 -23.87
CA ASN A 479 17.94 31.26 -22.67
C ASN A 479 18.78 31.16 -21.37
N GLU A 480 20.06 30.86 -21.50
CA GLU A 480 21.00 30.82 -20.39
C GLU A 480 21.88 32.05 -20.41
N PHE A 481 22.11 32.69 -19.29
CA PHE A 481 23.02 33.81 -19.11
C PHE A 481 23.58 33.82 -17.70
N ILE A 482 24.66 34.58 -17.51
CA ILE A 482 25.32 34.70 -16.21
C ILE A 482 25.48 36.20 -15.92
N THR A 483 25.04 36.61 -14.73
CA THR A 483 25.40 37.93 -14.22
C THR A 483 26.74 37.84 -13.52
N LEU A 484 27.66 38.73 -13.78
CA LEU A 484 28.99 38.69 -13.18
C LEU A 484 29.48 40.10 -12.85
N TRP A 485 30.04 40.26 -11.68
CA TRP A 485 30.81 41.43 -11.31
C TRP A 485 32.24 40.99 -10.99
N TYR A 486 33.22 41.65 -11.59
CA TYR A 486 34.64 41.42 -11.38
C TYR A 486 35.35 42.70 -10.99
N GLY A 487 36.07 42.68 -9.88
CA GLY A 487 36.86 43.81 -9.40
C GLY A 487 38.29 43.40 -9.05
N VAL A 488 39.24 44.25 -9.32
CA VAL A 488 40.62 44.10 -8.90
C VAL A 488 40.97 45.20 -7.91
N MET A 489 41.29 44.82 -6.71
CA MET A 489 41.66 45.70 -5.61
C MET A 489 43.19 45.76 -5.51
N ASP A 490 43.78 46.94 -5.82
CA ASP A 490 45.15 47.27 -5.49
C ASP A 490 45.18 47.79 -4.04
N TYR A 491 45.62 46.93 -3.13
CA TYR A 491 45.64 47.28 -1.70
C TYR A 491 46.87 48.06 -1.26
N ARG A 492 47.83 48.29 -2.15
CA ARG A 492 48.93 49.21 -1.94
C ARG A 492 48.53 50.65 -2.17
N ASN A 493 47.77 50.88 -3.29
CA ASN A 493 47.32 52.20 -3.70
C ASN A 493 45.91 52.53 -3.24
N TYR A 494 45.21 51.59 -2.55
CA TYR A 494 43.81 51.71 -2.13
C TYR A 494 42.90 52.03 -3.30
N GLN A 495 43.04 51.32 -4.40
CA GLN A 495 42.30 51.54 -5.64
C GLN A 495 41.54 50.28 -6.04
N LEU A 496 40.29 50.40 -6.45
CA LEU A 496 39.46 49.33 -6.99
C LEU A 496 39.14 49.64 -8.43
N THR A 497 39.59 48.77 -9.35
CA THR A 497 39.16 48.74 -10.75
C THR A 497 38.11 47.68 -10.88
N TYR A 498 36.97 47.96 -11.55
CA TYR A 498 35.89 46.97 -11.67
C TYR A 498 35.18 47.03 -13.02
N CYS A 499 34.51 45.95 -13.33
CA CYS A 499 33.59 45.79 -14.46
C CYS A 499 32.36 44.98 -14.01
N ASN A 500 31.18 45.45 -14.41
CA ASN A 500 29.89 44.81 -14.13
C ASN A 500 29.29 44.23 -15.41
N ALA A 501 29.18 42.94 -15.53
CA ALA A 501 28.49 42.23 -16.60
C ALA A 501 27.07 41.88 -16.19
N GLY A 502 26.20 42.89 -16.00
CA GLY A 502 24.78 42.75 -15.71
C GLY A 502 24.42 42.22 -14.32
N HIS A 503 25.38 42.19 -13.39
CA HIS A 503 25.13 41.76 -12.01
C HIS A 503 24.51 42.88 -11.17
N GLU A 504 23.84 42.51 -10.07
CA GLU A 504 23.36 43.51 -9.08
C GLU A 504 24.53 44.44 -8.67
N PRO A 505 24.41 45.74 -8.88
CA PRO A 505 25.55 46.65 -8.68
C PRO A 505 25.98 46.64 -7.20
N PRO A 506 27.25 46.35 -6.90
CA PRO A 506 27.76 46.52 -5.54
C PRO A 506 27.61 47.97 -5.07
N ILE A 507 27.41 48.10 -3.76
CA ILE A 507 27.16 49.39 -3.12
C ILE A 507 28.43 49.82 -2.36
N LEU A 508 29.05 50.91 -2.81
CA LEU A 508 30.12 51.59 -2.08
C LEU A 508 29.50 52.66 -1.14
N ILE A 509 29.77 52.50 0.15
CA ILE A 509 29.24 53.37 1.21
C ILE A 509 30.41 54.14 1.85
N ARG A 510 30.32 55.45 1.87
CA ARG A 510 31.35 56.37 2.36
C ARG A 510 30.81 57.29 3.46
N ASN A 511 31.73 57.90 4.18
CA ASN A 511 31.42 58.92 5.20
C ASN A 511 30.35 58.44 6.23
N GLY A 512 30.43 57.15 6.62
CA GLY A 512 29.48 56.57 7.59
C GLY A 512 28.04 56.50 7.07
N GLY A 513 27.81 56.32 5.76
CA GLY A 513 26.51 56.20 5.15
C GLY A 513 25.94 57.47 4.50
N LYS A 514 26.70 58.57 4.51
CA LYS A 514 26.24 59.85 3.91
C LYS A 514 26.39 59.87 2.38
N GLU A 515 27.29 59.08 1.84
CA GLU A 515 27.55 59.00 0.42
C GLU A 515 27.45 57.51 0.01
N ILE A 516 26.59 57.23 -0.96
CA ILE A 516 26.33 55.89 -1.49
C ILE A 516 26.48 55.93 -2.99
N ARG A 517 27.33 55.06 -3.54
CA ARG A 517 27.55 54.90 -4.98
C ARG A 517 27.35 53.46 -5.39
N GLU A 518 26.61 53.21 -6.45
CA GLU A 518 26.49 51.91 -7.11
C GLU A 518 27.62 51.70 -8.11
N LEU A 519 28.26 50.54 -8.09
CA LEU A 519 29.37 50.18 -8.96
C LEU A 519 28.82 49.42 -10.17
N SER A 520 28.21 50.13 -11.12
CA SER A 520 27.43 49.60 -12.24
C SER A 520 28.12 49.65 -13.61
N THR A 521 29.29 50.30 -13.70
CA THR A 521 30.00 50.41 -14.98
C THR A 521 30.40 49.04 -15.52
N GLY A 522 30.10 48.78 -16.81
CA GLY A 522 30.43 47.50 -17.44
C GLY A 522 29.69 47.27 -18.74
N GLY A 523 28.93 46.19 -18.83
CA GLY A 523 28.21 45.81 -20.05
C GLY A 523 27.05 44.84 -19.77
N MET A 524 26.65 44.14 -20.82
CA MET A 524 25.57 43.16 -20.78
C MET A 524 25.98 41.91 -20.00
N VAL A 525 25.01 41.09 -19.58
CA VAL A 525 25.21 39.75 -18.97
C VAL A 525 26.04 38.86 -19.89
N ILE A 526 26.77 37.93 -19.32
CA ILE A 526 27.58 36.94 -20.04
C ILE A 526 26.68 35.91 -20.72
N GLY A 527 27.02 35.52 -21.95
CA GLY A 527 26.40 34.44 -22.71
C GLY A 527 25.34 34.86 -23.72
N VAL A 528 24.98 36.15 -23.79
CA VAL A 528 23.96 36.67 -24.73
C VAL A 528 24.57 37.10 -26.05
N ASP A 529 25.63 37.92 -26.05
CA ASP A 529 26.36 38.36 -27.23
C ASP A 529 27.85 38.05 -27.08
N PRO A 530 28.42 37.13 -27.87
CA PRO A 530 29.83 36.75 -27.76
C PRO A 530 30.81 37.88 -28.10
N GLU A 531 30.38 38.93 -28.82
CA GLU A 531 31.22 40.06 -29.20
C GLU A 531 30.99 41.30 -28.31
N GLN A 532 30.26 41.14 -27.20
CA GLN A 532 30.00 42.22 -26.23
C GLN A 532 31.32 42.80 -25.72
N ARG A 533 31.41 44.12 -25.75
CA ARG A 533 32.49 44.88 -25.12
C ARG A 533 32.07 45.38 -23.75
N TYR A 534 33.03 45.43 -22.86
CA TYR A 534 32.79 45.82 -21.46
C TYR A 534 33.59 47.06 -21.14
N ASP A 535 33.01 47.98 -20.37
CA ASP A 535 33.68 49.13 -19.83
C ASP A 535 34.16 48.86 -18.39
N LYS A 536 35.25 49.50 -18.00
CA LYS A 536 35.76 49.47 -16.61
C LYS A 536 35.76 50.84 -15.99
N ASP A 537 35.68 50.88 -14.68
CA ASP A 537 35.76 52.12 -13.90
C ASP A 537 36.72 51.93 -12.71
N VAL A 538 37.26 53.04 -12.24
CA VAL A 538 38.25 53.04 -11.17
C VAL A 538 37.77 53.91 -10.02
N VAL A 539 37.90 53.37 -8.80
CA VAL A 539 37.47 54.05 -7.59
C VAL A 539 38.60 54.03 -6.56
N ASP A 540 38.99 55.22 -6.08
CA ASP A 540 39.90 55.32 -4.94
C ASP A 540 39.16 55.00 -3.67
N LEU A 541 39.74 54.14 -2.83
CA LEU A 541 39.17 53.71 -1.53
C LEU A 541 39.78 54.55 -0.41
N LYS A 542 38.95 54.85 0.58
CA LYS A 542 39.34 55.63 1.77
C LYS A 542 39.00 54.89 3.05
N LYS A 543 39.78 55.18 4.08
CA LYS A 543 39.51 54.63 5.41
C LYS A 543 38.03 54.84 5.84
N GLY A 544 37.39 53.74 6.22
CA GLY A 544 35.99 53.72 6.62
C GLY A 544 35.01 53.46 5.49
N ASP A 545 35.48 53.33 4.24
CA ASP A 545 34.64 52.88 3.14
C ASP A 545 34.23 51.43 3.32
N VAL A 546 32.99 51.12 2.94
CA VAL A 546 32.44 49.75 2.95
C VAL A 546 31.89 49.43 1.57
N ILE A 547 32.33 48.34 0.97
CA ILE A 547 31.78 47.80 -0.27
C ILE A 547 30.90 46.60 0.10
N TRP A 548 29.63 46.68 -0.25
CA TRP A 548 28.62 45.64 -0.12
C TRP A 548 28.34 45.01 -1.48
N ILE A 549 28.66 43.76 -1.65
CA ILE A 549 28.51 42.98 -2.87
C ILE A 549 27.53 41.85 -2.57
N TYR A 550 26.55 41.65 -3.42
CA TYR A 550 25.43 40.75 -3.13
C TYR A 550 24.78 40.24 -4.40
N THR A 551 24.16 39.04 -4.34
CA THR A 551 23.28 38.50 -5.37
C THR A 551 21.83 38.87 -5.11
N ASP A 552 20.97 38.70 -6.10
CA ASP A 552 19.55 39.09 -6.06
C ASP A 552 18.75 38.31 -5.01
N GLY A 553 19.24 37.15 -4.56
CA GLY A 553 18.63 36.39 -3.46
C GLY A 553 18.49 37.15 -2.12
N VAL A 554 19.17 38.32 -1.95
CA VAL A 554 18.94 39.19 -0.80
C VAL A 554 17.73 40.11 -1.04
N PRO A 555 17.68 40.99 -2.06
CA PRO A 555 16.55 41.87 -2.29
C PRO A 555 15.29 41.12 -2.76
N ASP A 556 15.42 39.99 -3.44
CA ASP A 556 14.30 39.22 -3.98
C ASP A 556 13.72 38.21 -3.02
N ALA A 557 14.28 38.07 -1.82
CA ALA A 557 13.74 37.23 -0.77
C ALA A 557 12.28 37.58 -0.45
N MET A 558 11.37 36.59 -0.51
CA MET A 558 9.93 36.79 -0.37
C MET A 558 9.39 36.29 0.95
N ASN A 559 8.47 37.07 1.54
CA ASN A 559 7.69 36.65 2.71
C ASN A 559 6.44 35.83 2.30
N TYR A 560 5.61 35.42 3.28
CA TYR A 560 4.36 34.69 3.03
C TYR A 560 3.30 35.46 2.23
N GLN A 561 3.38 36.78 2.21
CA GLN A 561 2.45 37.62 1.47
C GLN A 561 2.89 37.86 0.03
N GLY A 562 4.04 37.29 -0.36
CA GLY A 562 4.63 37.49 -1.69
C GLY A 562 5.34 38.82 -1.84
N GLU A 563 5.60 39.55 -0.74
CA GLU A 563 6.37 40.79 -0.78
C GLU A 563 7.86 40.49 -0.80
N LYS A 564 8.61 41.20 -1.66
CA LYS A 564 10.07 41.15 -1.68
C LYS A 564 10.67 41.95 -0.51
N PHE A 565 11.82 41.53 0.00
CA PHE A 565 12.61 42.28 0.96
C PHE A 565 12.94 43.67 0.42
N GLY A 566 13.41 43.72 -0.82
CA GLY A 566 13.60 44.93 -1.59
C GLY A 566 14.88 45.71 -1.26
N LYS A 567 15.37 46.47 -2.24
CA LYS A 567 16.61 47.25 -2.11
C LYS A 567 16.54 48.32 -1.01
N THR A 568 15.37 48.88 -0.76
CA THR A 568 15.20 49.91 0.30
C THR A 568 15.43 49.34 1.68
N ARG A 569 14.72 48.25 2.03
CA ARG A 569 14.89 47.55 3.34
C ARG A 569 16.32 47.03 3.52
N MET A 570 16.92 46.49 2.43
CA MET A 570 18.29 46.02 2.41
C MET A 570 19.27 47.19 2.73
N ARG A 571 19.11 48.33 2.09
CA ARG A 571 19.98 49.51 2.31
C ARG A 571 19.81 50.06 3.74
N ASP A 572 18.60 50.16 4.23
CA ASP A 572 18.32 50.62 5.59
C ASP A 572 18.91 49.71 6.67
N ALA A 573 18.83 48.40 6.44
CA ALA A 573 19.46 47.40 7.29
C ALA A 573 20.99 47.52 7.26
N LEU A 574 21.57 47.60 6.08
CA LEU A 574 23.02 47.74 5.89
C LEU A 574 23.59 48.99 6.61
N LEU A 575 22.94 50.13 6.49
CA LEU A 575 23.34 51.35 7.18
C LEU A 575 23.32 51.27 8.71
N ARG A 576 22.44 50.44 9.28
CA ARG A 576 22.41 50.20 10.75
C ARG A 576 23.65 49.45 11.24
N TYR A 577 24.20 48.56 10.41
CA TYR A 577 25.30 47.68 10.79
C TYR A 577 26.64 48.08 10.24
N ILE A 578 26.74 49.17 9.47
CA ILE A 578 27.95 49.56 8.72
C ILE A 578 29.20 49.75 9.61
N LYS A 579 29.04 50.06 10.88
CA LYS A 579 30.12 50.22 11.85
C LYS A 579 30.71 48.92 12.36
N GLU A 580 29.97 47.85 12.24
CA GLU A 580 30.39 46.51 12.70
C GLU A 580 31.52 45.94 11.85
N PRO A 581 32.25 44.92 12.30
CA PRO A 581 33.18 44.14 11.48
C PRO A 581 32.46 43.52 10.28
N ALA A 582 33.20 43.30 9.19
CA ALA A 582 32.66 42.76 7.94
C ALA A 582 31.87 41.45 8.13
N GLU A 583 32.36 40.54 8.96
CA GLU A 583 31.67 39.28 9.28
C GLU A 583 30.32 39.51 9.98
N GLN A 584 30.27 40.48 10.90
CA GLN A 584 29.05 40.81 11.60
C GLN A 584 28.02 41.44 10.64
N ILE A 585 28.45 42.30 9.71
CA ILE A 585 27.59 42.88 8.67
C ILE A 585 26.94 41.72 7.87
N CYS A 586 27.74 40.77 7.35
CA CYS A 586 27.20 39.60 6.63
C CYS A 586 26.16 38.84 7.43
N ARG A 587 26.47 38.53 8.70
CA ARG A 587 25.55 37.76 9.59
C ARG A 587 24.26 38.52 9.89
N GLN A 588 24.32 39.79 10.20
CA GLN A 588 23.16 40.61 10.49
C GLN A 588 22.25 40.77 9.25
N MET A 589 22.84 40.98 8.09
CA MET A 589 22.06 41.09 6.85
C MET A 589 21.36 39.79 6.50
N LEU A 590 22.03 38.65 6.67
CA LEU A 590 21.38 37.34 6.52
C LEU A 590 20.26 37.15 7.55
N TRP A 591 20.44 37.60 8.79
CA TRP A 591 19.43 37.51 9.83
C TRP A 591 18.21 38.39 9.52
N GLU A 592 18.39 39.62 9.08
CA GLU A 592 17.31 40.52 8.66
C GLU A 592 16.51 39.94 7.49
N THR A 593 17.18 39.39 6.49
CA THR A 593 16.54 38.71 5.36
C THR A 593 15.72 37.50 5.84
N ARG A 594 16.31 36.66 6.70
CA ARG A 594 15.62 35.47 7.27
C ARG A 594 14.42 35.85 8.11
N ARG A 595 14.55 36.89 8.93
CA ARG A 595 13.47 37.42 9.78
C ARG A 595 12.29 37.89 8.94
N PHE A 596 12.56 38.53 7.81
CA PHE A 596 11.54 38.99 6.87
C PHE A 596 10.83 37.84 6.16
N VAL A 597 11.59 36.86 5.69
CA VAL A 597 11.08 35.67 5.00
C VAL A 597 10.24 34.77 5.94
N GLY A 598 10.63 34.71 7.23
CA GLY A 598 9.97 33.85 8.22
C GLY A 598 10.18 32.36 7.94
N LEU A 599 9.09 31.58 7.97
CA LEU A 599 9.13 30.14 7.68
C LEU A 599 8.98 29.79 6.19
N ASN A 600 8.85 30.80 5.33
CA ASN A 600 8.77 30.55 3.89
C ASN A 600 10.07 29.89 3.37
N ARG A 601 9.96 29.12 2.29
CA ARG A 601 11.14 28.53 1.66
C ARG A 601 11.91 29.62 0.92
N ARG A 602 13.23 29.53 0.96
CA ARG A 602 14.05 30.36 0.11
C ARG A 602 13.78 30.07 -1.34
N THR A 603 13.73 31.11 -2.13
CA THR A 603 13.46 31.03 -3.56
C THR A 603 14.74 31.13 -4.37
N ASP A 604 15.83 31.70 -3.79
CA ASP A 604 17.11 31.87 -4.46
C ASP A 604 18.32 31.68 -3.55
N ASP A 605 19.49 31.50 -4.19
CA ASP A 605 20.79 31.49 -3.55
C ASP A 605 21.07 32.86 -2.94
N THR A 606 21.83 32.90 -1.89
CA THR A 606 22.17 34.15 -1.21
C THR A 606 23.67 34.24 -1.03
N THR A 607 24.30 35.14 -1.80
CA THR A 607 25.74 35.41 -1.70
C THR A 607 25.96 36.84 -1.25
N ILE A 608 26.82 37.03 -0.27
CA ILE A 608 27.16 38.32 0.30
C ILE A 608 28.68 38.40 0.46
N VAL A 609 29.30 39.47 -0.03
CA VAL A 609 30.69 39.78 0.25
C VAL A 609 30.77 41.21 0.78
N VAL A 610 31.50 41.43 1.84
CA VAL A 610 31.73 42.75 2.46
C VAL A 610 33.22 43.01 2.51
N ILE A 611 33.62 44.18 2.01
CA ILE A 611 34.99 44.68 2.13
C ILE A 611 34.94 46.01 2.88
N LYS A 612 35.66 46.11 3.97
CA LYS A 612 35.74 47.34 4.78
C LYS A 612 37.17 47.82 4.85
N VAL A 613 37.40 49.09 4.54
CA VAL A 613 38.74 49.72 4.60
C VAL A 613 39.00 50.16 6.02
N THR A 614 40.07 49.64 6.62
CA THR A 614 40.40 49.86 8.03
C THR A 614 41.56 50.82 8.27
N GLU A 615 42.46 50.94 7.32
CA GLU A 615 43.66 51.82 7.43
C GLU A 615 43.61 52.95 6.41
#